data_80d8bacdbd5c20254bfd541c80066011
#
_entry.id   80d8bacdbd5c20254bfd541c80066011
#
_cell.length_a   1.000
_cell.length_b   1.000
_cell.length_c   1.000
_cell.angle_alpha   90.00
_cell.angle_beta   90.00
_cell.angle_gamma   90.00
#
_symmetry.space_group_name_H-M   'P 1'
#
loop_
_entity.id
_entity.type
_entity.pdbx_description
1 polymer ?
#
loop_
_entity_poly.entity_id
_entity_poly.type
_entity_poly.pdbx_seq_one_letter_code
_entity_poly.pdbx_strand_id
1 'polypeptide(L)'
;KIGMGKRNNTILQSAFFSLAKVMPEEDAIRFMKEKAKASYLKKGQDVVDMNYKAIDLGATAYKKIDVPAEWADAVDEPDTRELKGKPELVKMVKEILEPVGKMDGDSLPVSAFAEHVDGQFELGASAYEKRGVAVSVPTWDANKCIQCNQCAYVCPHATIRPFALTAEEAKNAPEAAKIVDVKAGKGKGTYQFTMAISPLDCMGCGVCIGVCPVNALSMVPQEGELAQQDVFNYCVAEVSEKKDMQDNTV
;
A
#
# COMPACT_ATOMS: atom_id res chain seq x y z
N LYS A 1 0.78 25.60 12.10
CA LYS A 1 0.36 24.44 12.95
C LYS A 1 -0.62 24.97 14.00
N ILE A 2 -1.89 24.54 13.96
CA ILE A 2 -2.98 25.02 14.83
C ILE A 2 -3.43 23.99 15.87
N GLY A 3 -2.64 22.92 16.09
CA GLY A 3 -2.96 21.89 17.07
C GLY A 3 -3.97 20.83 16.63
N MET A 4 -4.45 20.87 15.39
CA MET A 4 -5.44 19.91 14.86
C MET A 4 -4.88 18.54 14.50
N GLY A 5 -3.56 18.32 14.60
CA GLY A 5 -2.89 17.08 14.21
C GLY A 5 -3.12 16.77 12.72
N LYS A 6 -3.59 15.56 12.42
CA LYS A 6 -3.92 15.10 11.05
C LYS A 6 -5.33 15.50 10.58
N ARG A 7 -6.10 16.26 11.39
CA ARG A 7 -7.47 16.65 11.06
C ARG A 7 -7.46 17.87 10.14
N ASN A 8 -7.75 17.66 8.87
CA ASN A 8 -7.72 18.69 7.83
C ASN A 8 -9.09 19.02 7.23
N ASN A 9 -10.14 18.28 7.58
CA ASN A 9 -11.47 18.41 6.97
C ASN A 9 -12.01 19.84 7.06
N THR A 10 -12.00 20.45 8.24
CA THR A 10 -12.55 21.80 8.47
C THR A 10 -11.78 22.86 7.66
N ILE A 11 -10.46 22.75 7.59
CA ILE A 11 -9.64 23.73 6.85
C ILE A 11 -9.83 23.58 5.33
N LEU A 12 -9.93 22.34 4.82
CA LEU A 12 -10.18 22.08 3.40
C LEU A 12 -11.59 22.51 2.98
N GLN A 13 -12.60 22.29 3.83
CA GLN A 13 -13.96 22.73 3.57
C GLN A 13 -14.06 24.26 3.51
N SER A 14 -13.36 24.96 4.39
CA SER A 14 -13.33 26.43 4.37
C SER A 14 -12.63 26.94 3.10
N ALA A 15 -11.50 26.35 2.71
CA ALA A 15 -10.83 26.69 1.45
C ALA A 15 -11.74 26.43 0.22
N PHE A 16 -12.50 25.32 0.24
CA PHE A 16 -13.46 25.02 -0.82
C PHE A 16 -14.50 26.13 -0.97
N PHE A 17 -15.16 26.54 0.12
CA PHE A 17 -16.18 27.58 0.05
C PHE A 17 -15.62 28.93 -0.40
N SER A 18 -14.41 29.27 0.03
CA SER A 18 -13.74 30.51 -0.40
C SER A 18 -13.38 30.50 -1.89
N LEU A 19 -12.94 29.34 -2.43
CA LEU A 19 -12.54 29.21 -3.84
C LEU A 19 -13.73 28.99 -4.79
N ALA A 20 -14.65 28.09 -4.42
CA ALA A 20 -15.77 27.69 -5.28
C ALA A 20 -16.89 28.71 -5.34
N LYS A 21 -16.96 29.63 -4.37
CA LYS A 21 -17.96 30.75 -4.31
C LYS A 21 -19.41 30.28 -4.51
N VAL A 22 -19.76 29.12 -3.98
CA VAL A 22 -21.13 28.54 -4.06
C VAL A 22 -22.14 29.31 -3.23
N MET A 23 -21.67 30.17 -2.31
CA MET A 23 -22.43 31.11 -1.51
C MET A 23 -21.52 32.31 -1.13
N PRO A 24 -22.05 33.42 -0.59
CA PRO A 24 -21.23 34.49 -0.03
C PRO A 24 -20.25 33.95 1.03
N GLU A 25 -18.99 34.35 0.95
CA GLU A 25 -17.90 33.80 1.82
C GLU A 25 -18.20 34.06 3.31
N GLU A 26 -18.73 35.24 3.63
CA GLU A 26 -19.10 35.59 5.02
C GLU A 26 -20.17 34.65 5.59
N ASP A 27 -21.16 34.29 4.78
CA ASP A 27 -22.18 33.30 5.17
C ASP A 27 -21.60 31.92 5.34
N ALA A 28 -20.73 31.49 4.46
CA ALA A 28 -20.07 30.19 4.55
C ALA A 28 -19.27 30.08 5.86
N ILE A 29 -18.44 31.08 6.15
CA ILE A 29 -17.65 31.14 7.39
C ILE A 29 -18.55 31.14 8.63
N ARG A 30 -19.62 31.95 8.61
CA ARG A 30 -20.57 32.01 9.71
C ARG A 30 -21.24 30.67 9.96
N PHE A 31 -21.78 30.02 8.92
CA PHE A 31 -22.44 28.74 9.05
C PHE A 31 -21.45 27.62 9.49
N MET A 32 -20.24 27.64 9.00
CA MET A 32 -19.20 26.69 9.45
C MET A 32 -18.88 26.87 10.94
N LYS A 33 -18.75 28.10 11.43
CA LYS A 33 -18.50 28.40 12.84
C LYS A 33 -19.69 28.01 13.72
N GLU A 34 -20.92 28.28 13.29
CA GLU A 34 -22.14 27.85 14.00
C GLU A 34 -22.19 26.32 14.14
N LYS A 35 -21.93 25.60 13.05
CA LYS A 35 -21.87 24.11 13.05
C LYS A 35 -20.74 23.57 13.91
N ALA A 36 -19.56 24.17 13.84
CA ALA A 36 -18.43 23.79 14.68
C ALA A 36 -18.78 23.96 16.18
N LYS A 37 -19.39 25.08 16.56
CA LYS A 37 -19.85 25.31 17.92
C LYS A 37 -20.88 24.27 18.35
N ALA A 38 -21.92 24.02 17.55
CA ALA A 38 -22.95 23.03 17.85
C ALA A 38 -22.39 21.63 18.04
N SER A 39 -21.39 21.24 17.22
CA SER A 39 -20.81 19.89 17.23
C SER A 39 -19.77 19.67 18.34
N TYR A 40 -19.03 20.70 18.70
CA TYR A 40 -17.84 20.54 19.54
C TYR A 40 -17.93 21.22 20.93
N LEU A 41 -18.94 22.03 21.21
CA LEU A 41 -19.04 22.74 22.50
C LEU A 41 -19.03 21.78 23.71
N LYS A 42 -19.63 20.60 23.55
CA LYS A 42 -19.63 19.56 24.60
C LYS A 42 -18.23 19.01 24.91
N LYS A 43 -17.26 19.20 24.00
CA LYS A 43 -15.86 18.77 24.14
C LYS A 43 -14.95 19.85 24.72
N GLY A 44 -15.50 21.02 24.98
CA GLY A 44 -14.80 22.18 25.54
C GLY A 44 -14.65 23.35 24.55
N GLN A 45 -14.57 24.55 25.09
CA GLN A 45 -14.42 25.78 24.32
C GLN A 45 -13.13 25.78 23.50
N ASP A 46 -12.03 25.24 24.05
CA ASP A 46 -10.75 25.17 23.34
C ASP A 46 -10.85 24.41 22.01
N VAL A 47 -11.69 23.35 21.96
CA VAL A 47 -11.92 22.59 20.74
C VAL A 47 -12.70 23.41 19.71
N VAL A 48 -13.68 24.20 20.16
CA VAL A 48 -14.43 25.12 19.30
C VAL A 48 -13.48 26.17 18.71
N ASP A 49 -12.64 26.79 19.55
CA ASP A 49 -11.70 27.84 19.14
C ASP A 49 -10.64 27.32 18.15
N MET A 50 -10.16 26.09 18.34
CA MET A 50 -9.31 25.43 17.35
C MET A 50 -10.00 25.28 15.98
N ASN A 51 -11.27 24.87 15.96
CA ASN A 51 -12.04 24.76 14.72
C ASN A 51 -12.29 26.13 14.10
N TYR A 52 -12.54 27.18 14.87
CA TYR A 52 -12.67 28.55 14.36
C TYR A 52 -11.39 28.99 13.68
N LYS A 53 -10.22 28.79 14.31
CA LYS A 53 -8.92 29.08 13.70
C LYS A 53 -8.71 28.30 12.39
N ALA A 54 -9.14 27.03 12.35
CA ALA A 54 -9.05 26.22 11.13
C ALA A 54 -9.93 26.77 10.01
N ILE A 55 -11.14 27.24 10.32
CA ILE A 55 -12.04 27.86 9.37
C ILE A 55 -11.44 29.14 8.81
N ASP A 56 -10.98 30.06 9.68
CA ASP A 56 -10.39 31.33 9.27
C ASP A 56 -9.13 31.15 8.42
N LEU A 57 -8.25 30.22 8.80
CA LEU A 57 -7.05 29.91 8.02
C LEU A 57 -7.37 29.21 6.71
N GLY A 58 -8.37 28.33 6.67
CA GLY A 58 -8.80 27.68 5.44
C GLY A 58 -9.24 28.68 4.36
N ALA A 59 -9.94 29.73 4.77
CA ALA A 59 -10.38 30.77 3.85
C ALA A 59 -9.25 31.62 3.25
N THR A 60 -8.08 31.67 3.88
CA THR A 60 -7.02 32.65 3.51
C THR A 60 -5.65 32.04 3.25
N ALA A 61 -5.34 30.85 3.78
CA ALA A 61 -3.97 30.31 3.78
C ALA A 61 -3.63 29.39 2.59
N TYR A 62 -4.56 29.19 1.66
CA TYR A 62 -4.28 28.45 0.43
C TYR A 62 -3.38 29.27 -0.52
N LYS A 63 -2.58 28.56 -1.30
CA LYS A 63 -1.70 29.17 -2.30
C LYS A 63 -2.03 28.65 -3.68
N LYS A 64 -2.13 29.54 -4.65
CA LYS A 64 -2.21 29.15 -6.05
C LYS A 64 -0.86 28.56 -6.48
N ILE A 65 -0.92 27.42 -7.13
CA ILE A 65 0.24 26.81 -7.79
C ILE A 65 0.08 27.07 -9.28
N ASP A 66 1.10 27.64 -9.91
CA ASP A 66 1.12 27.81 -11.35
C ASP A 66 1.51 26.46 -11.99
N VAL A 67 0.58 25.91 -12.76
CA VAL A 67 0.79 24.68 -13.51
C VAL A 67 1.57 25.03 -14.79
N PRO A 68 2.72 24.37 -15.07
CA PRO A 68 3.47 24.60 -16.29
C PRO A 68 2.60 24.36 -17.53
N ALA A 69 2.69 25.26 -18.52
CA ALA A 69 1.85 25.18 -19.73
C ALA A 69 2.10 23.90 -20.53
N GLU A 70 3.34 23.40 -20.52
CA GLU A 70 3.71 22.15 -21.17
C GLU A 70 3.01 20.90 -20.65
N TRP A 71 2.42 20.96 -19.44
CA TRP A 71 1.64 19.84 -18.92
C TRP A 71 0.32 19.62 -19.66
N ALA A 72 -0.16 20.63 -20.39
CA ALA A 72 -1.35 20.50 -21.23
C ALA A 72 -1.11 19.58 -22.44
N ASP A 73 0.14 19.52 -22.91
CA ASP A 73 0.56 18.71 -24.05
C ASP A 73 1.25 17.42 -23.63
N ALA A 74 1.25 17.10 -22.34
CA ALA A 74 1.85 15.88 -21.83
C ALA A 74 1.10 14.65 -22.36
N VAL A 75 1.83 13.72 -22.91
CA VAL A 75 1.33 12.41 -23.35
C VAL A 75 1.93 11.34 -22.45
N ASP A 76 1.12 10.35 -22.09
CA ASP A 76 1.62 9.19 -21.36
C ASP A 76 2.65 8.46 -22.17
N GLU A 77 3.72 8.01 -21.51
CA GLU A 77 4.68 7.10 -22.15
C GLU A 77 3.95 5.80 -22.53
N PRO A 78 4.25 5.22 -23.70
CA PRO A 78 3.68 3.94 -24.08
C PRO A 78 3.97 2.88 -23.02
N ASP A 79 2.96 2.17 -22.56
CA ASP A 79 3.15 1.04 -21.65
C ASP A 79 3.85 -0.10 -22.41
N THR A 80 5.14 -0.24 -22.18
CA THR A 80 5.99 -1.28 -22.79
C THR A 80 6.12 -2.52 -21.92
N ARG A 81 5.37 -2.60 -20.79
CA ARG A 81 5.44 -3.76 -19.90
C ARG A 81 4.92 -5.01 -20.61
N GLU A 82 5.73 -6.05 -20.63
CA GLU A 82 5.30 -7.38 -21.04
C GLU A 82 4.57 -8.04 -19.87
N LEU A 83 3.27 -8.26 -20.01
CA LEU A 83 2.48 -8.97 -19.01
C LEU A 83 2.75 -10.47 -19.12
N LYS A 84 3.40 -11.03 -18.12
CA LYS A 84 3.72 -12.47 -18.02
C LYS A 84 2.74 -13.13 -17.07
N GLY A 85 2.21 -14.30 -17.44
CA GLY A 85 1.28 -15.05 -16.60
C GLY A 85 0.42 -15.99 -17.42
N LYS A 86 -0.59 -16.58 -16.77
CA LYS A 86 -1.58 -17.40 -17.47
C LYS A 86 -2.35 -16.54 -18.47
N PRO A 87 -2.69 -17.08 -19.67
CA PRO A 87 -3.39 -16.31 -20.70
C PRO A 87 -4.67 -15.65 -20.21
N GLU A 88 -5.47 -16.36 -19.41
CA GLU A 88 -6.74 -15.88 -18.86
C GLU A 88 -6.50 -14.69 -17.91
N LEU A 89 -5.50 -14.78 -17.05
CA LEU A 89 -5.10 -13.70 -16.15
C LEU A 89 -4.65 -12.46 -16.93
N VAL A 90 -3.78 -12.64 -17.93
CA VAL A 90 -3.29 -11.52 -18.76
C VAL A 90 -4.44 -10.88 -19.53
N LYS A 91 -5.39 -11.68 -20.04
CA LYS A 91 -6.61 -11.18 -20.70
C LYS A 91 -7.43 -10.31 -19.74
N MET A 92 -7.76 -10.82 -18.57
CA MET A 92 -8.54 -10.08 -17.55
C MET A 92 -7.85 -8.80 -17.13
N VAL A 93 -6.52 -8.82 -16.94
CA VAL A 93 -5.76 -7.62 -16.60
C VAL A 93 -5.89 -6.55 -17.68
N LYS A 94 -5.69 -6.91 -18.95
CA LYS A 94 -5.76 -5.95 -20.07
C LYS A 94 -7.16 -5.44 -20.35
N GLU A 95 -8.15 -6.33 -20.29
CA GLU A 95 -9.52 -6.01 -20.71
C GLU A 95 -10.36 -5.39 -19.59
N ILE A 96 -10.02 -5.62 -18.31
CA ILE A 96 -10.81 -5.15 -17.18
C ILE A 96 -9.95 -4.33 -16.20
N LEU A 97 -8.88 -4.93 -15.64
CA LEU A 97 -8.14 -4.32 -14.54
C LEU A 97 -7.47 -3.01 -14.95
N GLU A 98 -6.79 -2.97 -16.09
CA GLU A 98 -6.11 -1.76 -16.58
C GLU A 98 -7.08 -0.63 -16.94
N PRO A 99 -8.16 -0.84 -17.72
CA PRO A 99 -9.15 0.20 -17.97
C PRO A 99 -9.77 0.76 -16.68
N VAL A 100 -10.16 -0.12 -15.75
CA VAL A 100 -10.71 0.31 -14.46
C VAL A 100 -9.66 1.08 -13.64
N GLY A 101 -8.41 0.62 -13.62
CA GLY A 101 -7.29 1.32 -12.96
C GLY A 101 -6.99 2.70 -13.54
N LYS A 102 -7.23 2.89 -14.86
CA LYS A 102 -7.13 4.18 -15.57
C LYS A 102 -8.36 5.07 -15.41
N MET A 103 -9.33 4.68 -14.60
CA MET A 103 -10.62 5.38 -14.42
C MET A 103 -11.48 5.42 -15.68
N ASP A 104 -11.29 4.50 -16.62
CA ASP A 104 -12.03 4.34 -17.87
C ASP A 104 -12.98 3.12 -17.87
N GLY A 105 -13.40 2.69 -16.68
CA GLY A 105 -14.30 1.56 -16.50
C GLY A 105 -15.66 1.74 -17.19
N ASP A 106 -16.13 2.98 -17.34
CA ASP A 106 -17.41 3.29 -18.02
C ASP A 106 -17.39 3.00 -19.52
N SER A 107 -16.20 2.89 -20.13
CA SER A 107 -16.05 2.49 -21.54
C SER A 107 -16.27 0.99 -21.74
N LEU A 108 -16.23 0.17 -20.67
CA LEU A 108 -16.37 -1.27 -20.77
C LEU A 108 -17.83 -1.69 -20.97
N PRO A 109 -18.11 -2.51 -22.01
CA PRO A 109 -19.44 -3.07 -22.17
C PRO A 109 -19.73 -4.11 -21.08
N VAL A 110 -21.01 -4.32 -20.75
CA VAL A 110 -21.42 -5.35 -19.77
C VAL A 110 -20.88 -6.75 -20.15
N SER A 111 -20.75 -7.04 -21.43
CA SER A 111 -20.19 -8.29 -21.94
C SER A 111 -18.72 -8.53 -21.59
N ALA A 112 -17.95 -7.49 -21.22
CA ALA A 112 -16.58 -7.66 -20.73
C ALA A 112 -16.52 -8.50 -19.45
N PHE A 113 -17.61 -8.51 -18.67
CA PHE A 113 -17.75 -9.25 -17.42
C PHE A 113 -18.46 -10.59 -17.57
N ALA A 114 -18.75 -11.05 -18.80
CA ALA A 114 -19.52 -12.26 -19.04
C ALA A 114 -18.85 -13.54 -18.49
N GLU A 115 -17.51 -13.57 -18.42
CA GLU A 115 -16.74 -14.66 -17.84
C GLU A 115 -16.60 -14.56 -16.32
N HIS A 116 -17.08 -13.47 -15.72
CA HIS A 116 -16.94 -13.13 -14.29
C HIS A 116 -18.28 -12.83 -13.61
N VAL A 117 -19.35 -13.47 -14.06
CA VAL A 117 -20.74 -13.20 -13.60
C VAL A 117 -20.97 -13.47 -12.10
N ASP A 118 -20.15 -14.30 -11.50
CA ASP A 118 -20.15 -14.63 -10.07
C ASP A 118 -19.23 -13.72 -9.24
N GLY A 119 -18.57 -12.76 -9.88
CA GLY A 119 -17.62 -11.84 -9.24
C GLY A 119 -16.26 -12.46 -8.95
N GLN A 120 -15.96 -13.67 -9.43
CA GLN A 120 -14.63 -14.25 -9.32
C GLN A 120 -13.74 -13.75 -10.45
N PHE A 121 -12.53 -13.32 -10.07
CA PHE A 121 -11.47 -12.92 -10.98
C PHE A 121 -10.27 -13.84 -10.86
N GLU A 122 -9.39 -13.79 -11.86
CA GLU A 122 -8.20 -14.62 -11.92
C GLU A 122 -7.25 -14.39 -10.75
N LEU A 123 -6.74 -15.46 -10.15
CA LEU A 123 -5.76 -15.38 -9.07
C LEU A 123 -4.43 -14.84 -9.58
N GLY A 124 -3.82 -13.94 -8.80
CA GLY A 124 -2.52 -13.34 -9.12
C GLY A 124 -2.60 -11.93 -9.72
N ALA A 125 -3.80 -11.36 -9.86
CA ALA A 125 -4.00 -10.02 -10.41
C ALA A 125 -3.22 -8.91 -9.65
N SER A 126 -2.99 -9.08 -8.35
CA SER A 126 -2.19 -8.14 -7.54
C SER A 126 -0.75 -7.94 -8.02
N ALA A 127 -0.21 -8.87 -8.83
CA ALA A 127 1.09 -8.71 -9.44
C ALA A 127 1.14 -7.54 -10.46
N TYR A 128 0.00 -7.18 -11.01
CA TYR A 128 -0.12 -6.13 -12.04
C TYR A 128 -0.62 -4.79 -11.51
N GLU A 129 -1.04 -4.74 -10.25
CA GLU A 129 -1.52 -3.53 -9.59
C GLU A 129 -0.80 -3.32 -8.25
N LYS A 130 0.29 -2.56 -8.29
CA LYS A 130 1.11 -2.22 -7.12
C LYS A 130 0.85 -0.78 -6.69
N ARG A 131 0.06 -0.58 -5.65
CA ARG A 131 -0.37 0.77 -5.23
C ARG A 131 0.57 1.46 -4.26
N GLY A 132 1.35 0.74 -3.48
CA GLY A 132 2.33 1.30 -2.55
C GLY A 132 1.73 2.25 -1.50
N VAL A 133 0.53 1.96 -1.00
CA VAL A 133 -0.25 2.87 -0.14
C VAL A 133 0.28 3.03 1.28
N ALA A 134 1.18 2.15 1.73
CA ALA A 134 1.72 2.19 3.07
C ALA A 134 2.78 3.29 3.21
N VAL A 135 2.62 4.19 4.18
CA VAL A 135 3.65 5.18 4.55
C VAL A 135 4.86 4.50 5.19
N SER A 136 4.60 3.44 5.95
CA SER A 136 5.64 2.64 6.60
C SER A 136 5.37 1.16 6.38
N VAL A 137 6.44 0.40 6.17
CA VAL A 137 6.42 -1.04 5.91
C VAL A 137 7.36 -1.77 6.88
N PRO A 138 7.17 -3.07 7.12
CA PRO A 138 8.08 -3.82 7.97
C PRO A 138 9.44 -4.03 7.28
N THR A 139 10.52 -3.72 7.99
CA THR A 139 11.86 -4.21 7.67
C THR A 139 12.18 -5.42 8.53
N TRP A 140 12.94 -6.38 7.98
CA TRP A 140 13.27 -7.62 8.64
C TRP A 140 14.75 -7.68 9.08
N ASP A 141 14.95 -7.98 10.37
CA ASP A 141 16.26 -8.29 10.93
C ASP A 141 16.48 -9.81 10.94
N ALA A 142 17.25 -10.29 9.97
CA ALA A 142 17.54 -11.72 9.79
C ALA A 142 18.29 -12.34 10.98
N ASN A 143 19.11 -11.55 11.69
CA ASN A 143 19.90 -12.03 12.82
C ASN A 143 19.04 -12.36 14.04
N LYS A 144 18.00 -11.55 14.29
CA LYS A 144 17.05 -11.77 15.40
C LYS A 144 16.02 -12.83 15.08
N CYS A 145 15.68 -13.02 13.80
CA CYS A 145 14.60 -13.90 13.37
C CYS A 145 14.83 -15.35 13.80
N ILE A 146 13.83 -15.96 14.43
CA ILE A 146 13.82 -17.39 14.82
C ILE A 146 13.12 -18.27 13.78
N GLN A 147 12.67 -17.71 12.67
CA GLN A 147 12.02 -18.41 11.55
C GLN A 147 10.70 -19.11 11.92
N CYS A 148 9.95 -18.57 12.88
CA CYS A 148 8.68 -19.14 13.33
C CYS A 148 7.51 -18.85 12.38
N ASN A 149 7.66 -17.98 11.39
CA ASN A 149 6.69 -17.61 10.35
C ASN A 149 5.38 -16.99 10.85
N GLN A 150 5.25 -16.64 12.14
CA GLN A 150 4.03 -16.04 12.68
C GLN A 150 3.63 -14.76 11.93
N CYS A 151 4.62 -13.93 11.53
CA CYS A 151 4.38 -12.72 10.76
C CYS A 151 3.75 -12.99 9.39
N ALA A 152 4.10 -14.10 8.74
CA ALA A 152 3.50 -14.51 7.47
C ALA A 152 2.05 -14.99 7.65
N TYR A 153 1.77 -15.74 8.72
CA TYR A 153 0.43 -16.24 9.02
C TYR A 153 -0.59 -15.15 9.29
N VAL A 154 -0.18 -14.06 9.94
CA VAL A 154 -1.10 -12.97 10.30
C VAL A 154 -1.20 -11.87 9.25
N CYS A 155 -0.39 -11.92 8.20
CA CYS A 155 -0.41 -10.89 7.18
C CYS A 155 -1.70 -10.99 6.34
N PRO A 156 -2.61 -10.00 6.41
CA PRO A 156 -3.90 -10.07 5.72
C PRO A 156 -3.77 -10.04 4.20
N HIS A 157 -2.63 -9.54 3.67
CA HIS A 157 -2.36 -9.41 2.25
C HIS A 157 -1.30 -10.40 1.74
N ALA A 158 -0.81 -11.32 2.61
CA ALA A 158 0.25 -12.26 2.27
C ALA A 158 1.50 -11.61 1.65
N THR A 159 1.82 -10.40 2.10
CA THR A 159 2.97 -9.62 1.62
C THR A 159 4.27 -9.98 2.31
N ILE A 160 4.22 -10.83 3.32
CA ILE A 160 5.37 -11.39 4.04
C ILE A 160 5.35 -12.89 3.81
N ARG A 161 6.38 -13.41 3.15
CA ARG A 161 6.47 -14.83 2.81
C ARG A 161 7.84 -15.38 3.11
N PRO A 162 7.92 -16.53 3.83
CA PRO A 162 9.18 -17.26 4.03
C PRO A 162 9.51 -18.07 2.78
N PHE A 163 10.78 -18.10 2.42
CA PHE A 163 11.31 -18.95 1.35
C PHE A 163 12.53 -19.71 1.79
N ALA A 164 12.62 -20.97 1.35
CA ALA A 164 13.81 -21.78 1.43
C ALA A 164 14.48 -21.78 0.04
N LEU A 165 15.77 -21.46 0.00
CA LEU A 165 16.55 -21.32 -1.22
C LEU A 165 17.62 -22.38 -1.30
N THR A 166 17.84 -22.95 -2.47
CA THR A 166 19.08 -23.69 -2.77
C THR A 166 20.27 -22.73 -2.84
N ALA A 167 21.48 -23.24 -2.82
CA ALA A 167 22.67 -22.41 -2.98
C ALA A 167 22.69 -21.63 -4.31
N GLU A 168 22.14 -22.20 -5.37
CA GLU A 168 22.02 -21.55 -6.67
C GLU A 168 20.99 -20.42 -6.66
N GLU A 169 19.79 -20.67 -6.12
CA GLU A 169 18.74 -19.66 -5.96
C GLU A 169 19.21 -18.51 -5.07
N ALA A 170 19.93 -18.79 -4.00
CA ALA A 170 20.50 -17.79 -3.12
C ALA A 170 21.57 -16.92 -3.83
N LYS A 171 22.38 -17.52 -4.68
CA LYS A 171 23.40 -16.81 -5.47
C LYS A 171 22.79 -15.87 -6.51
N ASN A 172 21.65 -16.26 -7.08
CA ASN A 172 20.96 -15.50 -8.13
C ASN A 172 19.96 -14.47 -7.55
N ALA A 173 19.78 -14.44 -6.23
CA ALA A 173 18.86 -13.51 -5.59
C ALA A 173 19.35 -12.07 -5.74
N PRO A 174 18.43 -11.09 -5.79
CA PRO A 174 18.77 -9.66 -5.82
C PRO A 174 19.69 -9.27 -4.65
N GLU A 175 20.55 -8.29 -4.85
CA GLU A 175 21.52 -7.81 -3.84
C GLU A 175 20.84 -7.40 -2.50
N ALA A 176 19.63 -6.89 -2.56
CA ALA A 176 18.87 -6.51 -1.37
C ALA A 176 18.36 -7.71 -0.54
N ALA A 177 18.52 -8.95 -1.03
CA ALA A 177 18.05 -10.13 -0.33
C ALA A 177 18.89 -10.38 0.93
N LYS A 178 18.20 -10.44 2.08
CA LYS A 178 18.81 -10.87 3.35
C LYS A 178 18.66 -12.38 3.46
N ILE A 179 19.76 -13.10 3.32
CA ILE A 179 19.77 -14.57 3.28
C ILE A 179 20.54 -15.11 4.48
N VAL A 180 19.97 -16.08 5.18
CA VAL A 180 20.58 -16.74 6.35
C VAL A 180 20.34 -18.25 6.27
N ASP A 181 21.05 -19.03 7.06
CA ASP A 181 20.81 -20.48 7.10
C ASP A 181 19.47 -20.83 7.73
N VAL A 182 18.86 -21.93 7.28
CA VAL A 182 17.68 -22.50 7.93
C VAL A 182 18.09 -23.00 9.33
N LYS A 183 17.41 -22.50 10.38
CA LYS A 183 17.79 -22.74 11.79
C LYS A 183 17.35 -24.10 12.32
N ALA A 184 16.24 -24.63 11.83
CA ALA A 184 15.65 -25.88 12.34
C ALA A 184 14.86 -26.62 11.24
N GLY A 185 14.52 -27.90 11.51
CA GLY A 185 13.69 -28.69 10.60
C GLY A 185 14.48 -29.35 9.46
N LYS A 186 13.73 -29.86 8.48
CA LYS A 186 14.28 -30.64 7.35
C LYS A 186 15.22 -29.86 6.44
N GLY A 187 15.05 -28.52 6.35
CA GLY A 187 15.92 -27.66 5.52
C GLY A 187 17.25 -27.27 6.15
N LYS A 188 17.50 -27.64 7.42
CA LYS A 188 18.73 -27.26 8.12
C LYS A 188 19.95 -27.94 7.49
N GLY A 189 20.94 -27.12 7.13
CA GLY A 189 22.17 -27.57 6.47
C GLY A 189 22.04 -27.88 4.98
N THR A 190 20.79 -27.78 4.42
CA THR A 190 20.52 -28.02 3.00
C THR A 190 20.12 -26.72 2.29
N TYR A 191 19.26 -25.92 2.93
CA TYR A 191 18.71 -24.70 2.35
C TYR A 191 19.09 -23.47 3.15
N GLN A 192 19.03 -22.33 2.47
CA GLN A 192 19.09 -21.00 3.07
C GLN A 192 17.68 -20.42 3.19
N PHE A 193 17.51 -19.45 4.07
CA PHE A 193 16.20 -18.85 4.40
C PHE A 193 16.21 -17.37 4.11
N THR A 194 15.14 -16.89 3.52
CA THR A 194 14.81 -15.46 3.45
C THR A 194 13.36 -15.20 3.80
N MET A 195 13.09 -14.02 4.34
CA MET A 195 11.73 -13.50 4.52
C MET A 195 11.52 -12.41 3.49
N ALA A 196 10.86 -12.76 2.40
CA ALA A 196 10.53 -11.81 1.35
C ALA A 196 9.32 -10.95 1.75
N ILE A 197 9.45 -9.65 1.57
CA ILE A 197 8.40 -8.66 1.91
C ILE A 197 8.11 -7.84 0.66
N SER A 198 6.82 -7.74 0.29
CA SER A 198 6.35 -6.84 -0.76
C SER A 198 5.96 -5.48 -0.16
N PRO A 199 6.79 -4.44 -0.26
CA PRO A 199 6.47 -3.12 0.27
C PRO A 199 5.30 -2.46 -0.47
N LEU A 200 5.14 -2.74 -1.77
CA LEU A 200 4.10 -2.14 -2.59
C LEU A 200 2.69 -2.74 -2.37
N ASP A 201 2.62 -3.98 -1.86
CA ASP A 201 1.35 -4.62 -1.49
C ASP A 201 1.05 -4.47 0.02
N CYS A 202 2.00 -4.00 0.81
CA CYS A 202 1.83 -3.81 2.24
C CYS A 202 0.86 -2.66 2.52
N MET A 203 -0.06 -2.86 3.49
CA MET A 203 -1.02 -1.83 3.94
C MET A 203 -0.53 -1.04 5.16
N GLY A 204 0.65 -1.35 5.69
CA GLY A 204 1.20 -0.65 6.86
C GLY A 204 0.45 -0.89 8.17
N CYS A 205 -0.32 -1.98 8.28
CA CYS A 205 -1.18 -2.25 9.44
C CYS A 205 -0.43 -2.59 10.73
N GLY A 206 0.85 -3.03 10.66
CA GLY A 206 1.70 -3.32 11.80
C GLY A 206 1.39 -4.63 12.54
N VAL A 207 0.44 -5.46 12.10
CA VAL A 207 0.07 -6.72 12.79
C VAL A 207 1.26 -7.66 12.91
N CYS A 208 2.11 -7.75 11.89
CA CYS A 208 3.32 -8.58 11.88
C CYS A 208 4.33 -8.19 12.98
N ILE A 209 4.38 -6.90 13.36
CA ILE A 209 5.24 -6.43 14.45
C ILE A 209 4.74 -6.95 15.78
N GLY A 210 3.42 -6.86 16.01
CA GLY A 210 2.78 -7.23 17.27
C GLY A 210 2.90 -8.72 17.63
N VAL A 211 3.05 -9.60 16.62
CA VAL A 211 3.14 -11.05 16.85
C VAL A 211 4.57 -11.58 16.88
N CYS A 212 5.57 -10.75 16.54
CA CYS A 212 6.96 -11.21 16.49
C CYS A 212 7.55 -11.35 17.90
N PRO A 213 7.78 -12.58 18.40
CA PRO A 213 8.21 -12.81 19.80
C PRO A 213 9.63 -12.31 20.09
N VAL A 214 10.43 -12.06 19.06
CA VAL A 214 11.83 -11.63 19.17
C VAL A 214 12.09 -10.24 18.59
N ASN A 215 11.03 -9.51 18.24
CA ASN A 215 11.11 -8.18 17.65
C ASN A 215 12.07 -8.12 16.43
N ALA A 216 12.00 -9.11 15.56
CA ALA A 216 12.80 -9.18 14.33
C ALA A 216 12.20 -8.32 13.19
N LEU A 217 11.06 -7.67 13.42
CA LEU A 217 10.42 -6.77 12.47
C LEU A 217 10.22 -5.40 13.13
N SER A 218 10.42 -4.34 12.36
CA SER A 218 10.12 -2.96 12.78
C SER A 218 9.57 -2.18 11.59
N MET A 219 8.68 -1.19 11.85
CA MET A 219 8.16 -0.33 10.78
C MET A 219 9.15 0.77 10.45
N VAL A 220 9.42 0.93 9.16
CA VAL A 220 10.30 1.97 8.61
C VAL A 220 9.61 2.66 7.43
N PRO A 221 10.02 3.88 7.03
CA PRO A 221 9.51 4.52 5.83
C PRO A 221 9.62 3.61 4.59
N GLN A 222 8.57 3.55 3.76
CA GLN A 222 8.50 2.65 2.60
C GLN A 222 9.63 2.90 1.61
N GLU A 223 10.01 4.16 1.40
CA GLU A 223 11.03 4.54 0.41
C GLU A 223 12.37 3.81 0.64
N GLY A 224 12.70 3.50 1.90
CA GLY A 224 13.92 2.77 2.27
C GLY A 224 13.89 1.27 1.98
N GLU A 225 12.71 0.70 1.75
CA GLU A 225 12.52 -0.75 1.55
C GLU A 225 12.06 -1.12 0.13
N LEU A 226 11.99 -0.18 -0.81
CA LEU A 226 11.49 -0.44 -2.16
C LEU A 226 12.28 -1.55 -2.89
N ALA A 227 13.58 -1.67 -2.64
CA ALA A 227 14.41 -2.74 -3.19
C ALA A 227 13.97 -4.16 -2.75
N GLN A 228 13.21 -4.29 -1.65
CA GLN A 228 12.64 -5.57 -1.24
C GLN A 228 11.53 -6.05 -2.17
N GLN A 229 10.96 -5.18 -3.01
CA GLN A 229 10.00 -5.62 -4.02
C GLN A 229 10.64 -6.57 -5.04
N ASP A 230 11.87 -6.29 -5.46
CA ASP A 230 12.59 -7.16 -6.39
C ASP A 230 12.91 -8.50 -5.75
N VAL A 231 13.25 -8.51 -4.46
CA VAL A 231 13.46 -9.75 -3.69
C VAL A 231 12.16 -10.57 -3.62
N PHE A 232 11.04 -9.91 -3.33
CA PHE A 232 9.74 -10.59 -3.29
C PHE A 232 9.36 -11.17 -4.65
N ASN A 233 9.51 -10.38 -5.72
CA ASN A 233 9.20 -10.81 -7.08
C ASN A 233 10.07 -11.98 -7.51
N TYR A 234 11.38 -11.93 -7.24
CA TYR A 234 12.32 -13.02 -7.50
C TYR A 234 11.89 -14.30 -6.75
N CYS A 235 11.63 -14.18 -5.46
CA CYS A 235 11.26 -15.35 -4.65
C CYS A 235 9.95 -16.01 -5.13
N VAL A 236 8.98 -15.20 -5.58
CA VAL A 236 7.71 -15.74 -6.08
C VAL A 236 7.84 -16.37 -7.45
N ALA A 237 8.69 -15.79 -8.33
CA ALA A 237 8.79 -16.23 -9.73
C ALA A 237 9.82 -17.35 -9.94
N GLU A 238 10.96 -17.29 -9.24
CA GLU A 238 12.14 -18.09 -9.58
C GLU A 238 12.48 -19.16 -8.51
N VAL A 239 12.03 -18.98 -7.26
CA VAL A 239 12.34 -19.95 -6.20
C VAL A 239 11.40 -21.15 -6.30
N SER A 240 11.99 -22.32 -6.52
CA SER A 240 11.24 -23.56 -6.68
C SER A 240 10.62 -24.07 -5.38
N GLU A 241 9.53 -24.80 -5.49
CA GLU A 241 8.91 -25.49 -4.36
C GLU A 241 9.84 -26.57 -3.78
N LYS A 242 10.02 -26.58 -2.47
CA LYS A 242 10.84 -27.57 -1.75
C LYS A 242 9.95 -28.68 -1.19
N LYS A 243 9.64 -29.69 -2.02
CA LYS A 243 8.72 -30.77 -1.65
C LYS A 243 9.18 -31.59 -0.44
N ASP A 244 10.50 -31.70 -0.21
CA ASP A 244 11.11 -32.36 0.93
C ASP A 244 10.97 -31.58 2.25
N MET A 245 10.64 -30.28 2.17
CA MET A 245 10.34 -29.44 3.34
C MET A 245 8.85 -29.39 3.70
N GLN A 246 7.98 -29.89 2.84
CA GLN A 246 6.55 -29.96 3.11
C GLN A 246 6.30 -30.98 4.21
N ASP A 247 6.02 -30.49 5.40
CA ASP A 247 5.65 -31.33 6.55
C ASP A 247 4.33 -30.79 7.10
N ASN A 248 3.28 -31.59 7.00
CA ASN A 248 1.97 -31.30 7.53
C ASN A 248 1.85 -31.58 9.04
N THR A 249 2.96 -31.77 9.70
CA THR A 249 3.04 -32.05 11.14
C THR A 249 3.29 -30.78 11.97
N VAL A 250 2.60 -29.70 11.66
CA VAL A 250 2.58 -28.51 12.51
C VAL A 250 1.24 -28.45 13.20
#